data_2150c537d44aba7c5b06f13284be4267
#
_entry.id   2150c537d44aba7c5b06f13284be4267
#
_cell.length_a   1.000
_cell.length_b   1.000
_cell.length_c   1.000
_cell.angle_alpha   90.00
_cell.angle_beta   90.00
_cell.angle_gamma   90.00
#
_symmetry.space_group_name_H-M   'P 1'
#
loop_
_entity.id
_entity.type
_entity.pdbx_description
1 polymer ?
#
loop_
_entity_poly.entity_id
_entity_poly.type
_entity_poly.pdbx_seq_one_letter_code
_entity_poly.pdbx_strand_id
1 'polypeptide(L)'
;MVDLVYSIMGDPEEIIPLSCSSGLDGTTAEDFGMAVFKYKNGVSFAKSTAVEIGGFERRQLVVVGTKGTVELCPFEWLSNGRNDDFSPQITEVREAFSGNWHQKGERHFSPEHGRYDGMFRAFADYVNGVKTNPYAYEYERKLHKILLKACGE
;
A
#
# COMPACT_ATOMS: atom_id res chain seq x y z
N MET A 1 0.84 -1.41 -4.31
CA MET A 1 0.70 -2.15 -3.03
C MET A 1 1.97 -2.95 -2.71
N VAL A 2 2.46 -3.82 -3.61
CA VAL A 2 3.68 -4.61 -3.37
C VAL A 2 4.90 -3.74 -3.08
N ASP A 3 5.07 -2.62 -3.79
CA ASP A 3 6.14 -1.64 -3.53
C ASP A 3 6.11 -1.08 -2.10
N LEU A 4 4.92 -0.75 -1.60
CA LEU A 4 4.76 -0.27 -0.21
C LEU A 4 5.17 -1.35 0.81
N VAL A 5 4.77 -2.59 0.56
CA VAL A 5 5.18 -3.72 1.41
C VAL A 5 6.69 -3.88 1.37
N TYR A 6 7.27 -3.84 0.18
CA TYR A 6 8.72 -3.98 0.00
C TYR A 6 9.51 -2.82 0.62
N SER A 7 9.03 -1.59 0.47
CA SER A 7 9.70 -0.41 1.06
C SER A 7 9.71 -0.42 2.59
N ILE A 8 8.70 -1.04 3.22
CA ILE A 8 8.59 -1.12 4.69
C ILE A 8 9.31 -2.35 5.24
N MET A 9 9.17 -3.50 4.59
CA MET A 9 9.57 -4.80 5.13
C MET A 9 10.87 -5.35 4.51
N GLY A 10 11.28 -4.83 3.36
CA GLY A 10 12.46 -5.33 2.63
C GLY A 10 12.22 -6.65 1.89
N ASP A 11 13.30 -7.40 1.68
CA ASP A 11 13.28 -8.67 0.95
C ASP A 11 12.56 -9.77 1.74
N PRO A 12 11.47 -10.37 1.21
CA PRO A 12 10.79 -11.50 1.85
C PRO A 12 11.59 -12.80 1.68
N GLU A 13 11.52 -13.71 2.67
CA GLU A 13 12.07 -15.06 2.58
C GLU A 13 11.23 -15.96 1.67
N GLU A 14 9.91 -15.76 1.65
CA GLU A 14 8.95 -16.53 0.89
C GLU A 14 7.81 -15.66 0.40
N ILE A 15 7.32 -15.94 -0.79
CA ILE A 15 6.15 -15.28 -1.39
C ILE A 15 5.17 -16.35 -1.82
N ILE A 16 3.93 -16.24 -1.36
CA ILE A 16 2.83 -17.17 -1.65
C ILE A 16 1.77 -16.40 -2.43
N PRO A 17 1.69 -16.57 -3.76
CA PRO A 17 0.65 -15.97 -4.57
C PRO A 17 -0.66 -16.73 -4.41
N LEU A 18 -1.77 -15.98 -4.33
CA LEU A 18 -3.13 -16.51 -4.23
C LEU A 18 -4.00 -15.66 -5.15
N SER A 19 -4.26 -16.13 -6.34
CA SER A 19 -5.11 -15.43 -7.29
C SER A 19 -6.18 -16.36 -7.88
N CYS A 20 -7.28 -15.75 -8.30
CA CYS A 20 -8.37 -16.45 -8.94
C CYS A 20 -9.17 -15.53 -9.86
N SER A 21 -9.91 -16.13 -10.79
CA SER A 21 -10.96 -15.48 -11.53
C SER A 21 -12.28 -15.61 -10.77
N SER A 22 -13.03 -14.50 -10.63
CA SER A 22 -14.40 -14.54 -10.11
C SER A 22 -15.39 -15.13 -11.14
N GLY A 23 -15.01 -15.14 -12.43
CA GLY A 23 -15.87 -15.55 -13.53
C GLY A 23 -17.00 -14.57 -13.85
N LEU A 24 -17.06 -13.39 -13.21
CA LEU A 24 -18.14 -12.42 -13.38
C LEU A 24 -18.26 -11.86 -14.79
N ASP A 25 -17.15 -11.75 -15.49
CA ASP A 25 -17.11 -11.27 -16.89
C ASP A 25 -17.15 -12.40 -17.92
N GLY A 26 -17.29 -13.65 -17.47
CA GLY A 26 -17.28 -14.83 -18.32
C GLY A 26 -15.90 -15.21 -18.85
N THR A 27 -14.83 -14.58 -18.35
CA THR A 27 -13.45 -14.91 -18.71
C THR A 27 -12.75 -15.72 -17.59
N THR A 28 -11.58 -16.23 -17.90
CA THR A 28 -10.69 -16.88 -16.93
C THR A 28 -9.61 -15.94 -16.41
N ALA A 29 -9.67 -14.65 -16.75
CA ALA A 29 -8.71 -13.66 -16.29
C ALA A 29 -8.80 -13.50 -14.77
N GLU A 30 -7.66 -13.44 -14.12
CA GLU A 30 -7.58 -13.24 -12.68
C GLU A 30 -7.94 -11.79 -12.32
N ASP A 31 -9.04 -11.63 -11.61
CA ASP A 31 -9.57 -10.35 -11.16
C ASP A 31 -9.56 -10.19 -9.64
N PHE A 32 -9.11 -11.23 -8.94
CA PHE A 32 -8.89 -11.26 -7.51
C PHE A 32 -7.52 -11.86 -7.22
N GLY A 33 -6.66 -11.07 -6.58
CA GLY A 33 -5.33 -11.49 -6.20
C GLY A 33 -4.98 -11.11 -4.76
N MET A 34 -4.26 -12.01 -4.11
CA MET A 34 -3.57 -11.78 -2.85
C MET A 34 -2.21 -12.43 -2.89
N ALA A 35 -1.20 -11.75 -2.38
CA ALA A 35 0.10 -12.35 -2.14
C ALA A 35 0.46 -12.21 -0.66
N VAL A 36 0.95 -13.30 -0.06
CA VAL A 36 1.47 -13.31 1.31
C VAL A 36 2.99 -13.31 1.24
N PHE A 37 3.61 -12.43 2.01
CA PHE A 37 5.06 -12.27 2.11
C PHE A 37 5.50 -12.65 3.52
N LYS A 38 6.41 -13.60 3.61
CA LYS A 38 6.94 -14.10 4.88
C LYS A 38 8.35 -13.58 5.09
N TYR A 39 8.62 -13.14 6.30
CA TYR A 39 9.91 -12.65 6.74
C TYR A 39 10.34 -13.40 8.00
N LYS A 40 11.61 -13.30 8.37
CA LYS A 40 12.13 -13.93 9.59
C LYS A 40 11.29 -13.60 10.85
N ASN A 41 10.86 -12.35 10.98
CA ASN A 41 10.17 -11.85 12.17
C ASN A 41 8.82 -11.20 11.86
N GLY A 42 8.17 -11.58 10.76
CA GLY A 42 6.90 -10.96 10.39
C GLY A 42 6.26 -11.57 9.17
N VAL A 43 5.07 -11.15 8.91
CA VAL A 43 4.29 -11.50 7.73
C VAL A 43 3.56 -10.26 7.24
N SER A 44 3.43 -10.13 5.94
CA SER A 44 2.58 -9.12 5.32
C SER A 44 1.78 -9.73 4.18
N PHE A 45 0.79 -9.01 3.70
CA PHE A 45 0.06 -9.39 2.49
C PHE A 45 -0.34 -8.15 1.70
N ALA A 46 -0.47 -8.33 0.40
CA ALA A 46 -1.09 -7.36 -0.50
C ALA A 46 -2.31 -8.02 -1.14
N LYS A 47 -3.45 -7.34 -1.07
CA LYS A 47 -4.71 -7.79 -1.71
C LYS A 47 -5.13 -6.78 -2.77
N SER A 48 -5.59 -7.28 -3.90
CA SER A 48 -6.18 -6.47 -4.97
C SER A 48 -7.37 -7.20 -5.56
N THR A 49 -8.41 -6.46 -5.91
CA THR A 49 -9.55 -7.01 -6.65
C THR A 49 -10.15 -5.94 -7.54
N ALA A 50 -10.57 -6.34 -8.74
CA ALA A 50 -11.21 -5.45 -9.72
C ALA A 50 -12.73 -5.32 -9.48
N VAL A 51 -13.31 -6.19 -8.68
CA VAL A 51 -14.78 -6.32 -8.52
C VAL A 51 -15.32 -5.77 -7.18
N GLU A 52 -14.49 -5.14 -6.37
CA GLU A 52 -14.91 -4.62 -5.07
C GLU A 52 -15.71 -3.32 -5.20
N ILE A 53 -17.00 -3.36 -4.85
CA ILE A 53 -17.85 -2.16 -4.81
C ILE A 53 -17.39 -1.23 -3.70
N GLY A 54 -17.18 0.05 -4.03
CA GLY A 54 -16.64 1.04 -3.09
C GLY A 54 -15.18 0.77 -2.72
N GLY A 55 -14.45 0.03 -3.55
CA GLY A 55 -13.07 -0.39 -3.27
C GLY A 55 -12.10 0.78 -3.11
N PHE A 56 -12.37 1.91 -3.75
CA PHE A 56 -11.51 3.10 -3.61
C PHE A 56 -11.45 3.60 -2.15
N GLU A 57 -12.60 3.73 -1.50
CA GLU A 57 -12.68 4.21 -0.11
C GLU A 57 -12.23 3.16 0.92
N ARG A 58 -12.16 1.90 0.49
CA ARG A 58 -11.69 0.77 1.30
C ARG A 58 -10.21 0.49 1.18
N ARG A 59 -9.51 1.20 0.29
CA ARG A 59 -8.05 1.07 0.20
C ARG A 59 -7.44 1.43 1.54
N GLN A 60 -6.65 0.52 2.07
CA GLN A 60 -6.05 0.70 3.38
C GLN A 60 -4.61 0.19 3.39
N LEU A 61 -3.82 0.79 4.23
CA LEU A 61 -2.52 0.29 4.64
C LEU A 61 -2.52 0.18 6.16
N VAL A 62 -2.29 -1.02 6.68
CA VAL A 62 -2.14 -1.26 8.11
C VAL A 62 -0.74 -1.78 8.38
N VAL A 63 -0.02 -1.09 9.24
CA VAL A 63 1.33 -1.50 9.69
C VAL A 63 1.29 -1.73 11.18
N VAL A 64 1.55 -2.97 11.59
CA VAL A 64 1.64 -3.37 13.01
C VAL A 64 3.10 -3.62 13.36
N GLY A 65 3.66 -2.77 14.19
CA GLY A 65 5.04 -2.85 14.64
C GLY A 65 5.14 -3.04 16.16
N THR A 66 6.35 -3.26 16.62
CA THR A 66 6.64 -3.45 18.05
C THR A 66 6.45 -2.18 18.88
N LYS A 67 6.35 -1.02 18.23
CA LYS A 67 6.18 0.28 18.90
C LYS A 67 4.79 0.89 18.72
N GLY A 68 3.96 0.29 17.86
CA GLY A 68 2.62 0.83 17.60
C GLY A 68 2.01 0.27 16.32
N THR A 69 0.78 0.68 16.08
CA THR A 69 0.03 0.37 14.86
C THR A 69 -0.36 1.64 14.15
N VAL A 70 -0.15 1.67 12.83
CA VAL A 70 -0.59 2.76 11.96
C VAL A 70 -1.57 2.21 10.96
N GLU A 71 -2.71 2.87 10.81
CA GLU A 71 -3.69 2.59 9.78
C GLU A 71 -3.94 3.83 8.94
N LEU A 72 -3.90 3.67 7.63
CA LEU A 72 -4.30 4.66 6.63
C LEU A 72 -5.55 4.15 5.92
N CYS A 73 -6.68 4.82 6.12
CA CYS A 73 -7.95 4.45 5.49
C CYS A 73 -8.84 5.68 5.29
N PRO A 74 -9.23 6.01 4.05
CA PRO A 74 -8.72 5.43 2.82
C PRO A 74 -7.24 5.74 2.60
N PHE A 75 -6.52 4.84 1.94
CA PHE A 75 -5.10 5.03 1.64
C PHE A 75 -4.84 6.17 0.65
N GLU A 76 -5.76 6.37 -0.27
CA GLU A 76 -5.76 7.46 -1.24
C GLU A 76 -7.10 8.18 -1.24
N TRP A 77 -7.07 9.47 -1.49
CA TRP A 77 -8.24 10.27 -1.78
C TRP A 77 -7.93 11.23 -2.94
N LEU A 78 -8.93 11.55 -3.74
CA LEU A 78 -8.78 12.39 -4.92
C LEU A 78 -9.52 13.70 -4.72
N SER A 79 -8.79 14.82 -4.75
CA SER A 79 -9.36 16.17 -4.76
C SER A 79 -9.60 16.63 -6.20
N ASN A 80 -10.43 15.96 -6.97
CA ASN A 80 -10.62 16.35 -8.37
C ASN A 80 -12.02 16.86 -8.71
N GLY A 81 -12.76 17.34 -7.73
CA GLY A 81 -14.02 18.03 -7.94
C GLY A 81 -15.14 17.17 -8.53
N ARG A 82 -15.00 15.86 -8.54
CA ARG A 82 -16.02 14.95 -9.06
C ARG A 82 -17.04 14.48 -8.04
N ASN A 83 -16.69 14.52 -6.76
CA ASN A 83 -17.62 14.25 -5.67
C ASN A 83 -17.36 15.24 -4.56
N ASP A 84 -18.41 15.91 -4.10
CA ASP A 84 -18.38 16.85 -2.99
C ASP A 84 -18.11 16.15 -1.64
N ASP A 85 -18.07 14.82 -1.62
CA ASP A 85 -17.75 14.02 -0.45
C ASP A 85 -16.25 13.74 -0.38
N PHE A 86 -15.56 14.75 0.07
CA PHE A 86 -14.13 14.67 0.33
C PHE A 86 -13.91 14.08 1.72
N SER A 87 -13.67 12.79 1.79
CA SER A 87 -13.25 12.17 3.04
C SER A 87 -11.75 12.35 3.23
N PRO A 88 -11.31 13.12 4.22
CA PRO A 88 -9.90 13.26 4.50
C PRO A 88 -9.32 11.90 4.87
N GLN A 89 -8.09 11.65 4.48
CA GLN A 89 -7.35 10.47 4.86
C GLN A 89 -7.21 10.44 6.39
N ILE A 90 -7.65 9.37 7.01
CA ILE A 90 -7.57 9.20 8.46
C ILE A 90 -6.42 8.26 8.75
N THR A 91 -5.48 8.71 9.56
CA THR A 91 -4.42 7.88 10.09
C THR A 91 -4.70 7.60 11.55
N GLU A 92 -4.86 6.34 11.92
CA GLU A 92 -4.94 5.93 13.32
C GLU A 92 -3.58 5.43 13.79
N VAL A 93 -3.05 6.01 14.85
CA VAL A 93 -1.83 5.56 15.51
C VAL A 93 -2.21 4.99 16.86
N ARG A 94 -1.80 3.76 17.11
CA ARG A 94 -2.00 3.09 18.41
C ARG A 94 -0.67 2.67 18.98
N GLU A 95 -0.43 2.95 20.24
CA GLU A 95 0.75 2.45 20.92
C GLU A 95 0.57 0.97 21.30
N ALA A 96 1.45 0.11 20.81
CA ALA A 96 1.35 -1.34 20.98
C ALA A 96 1.53 -1.79 22.44
N PHE A 97 2.22 -1.01 23.28
CA PHE A 97 2.62 -1.42 24.62
C PHE A 97 1.90 -0.72 25.77
N SER A 98 1.00 0.19 25.51
CA SER A 98 0.20 0.83 26.57
C SER A 98 -0.98 -0.02 27.06
N GLY A 99 -1.01 -1.28 26.71
CA GLY A 99 -1.63 -2.35 27.50
C GLY A 99 -3.11 -2.57 27.33
N ASN A 100 -3.85 -1.88 26.49
CA ASN A 100 -5.28 -2.13 26.40
C ASN A 100 -5.74 -2.34 24.95
N TRP A 101 -6.27 -3.52 24.62
CA TRP A 101 -6.89 -3.86 23.35
C TRP A 101 -8.03 -2.91 22.95
N HIS A 102 -8.62 -2.24 23.92
CA HIS A 102 -9.72 -1.30 23.71
C HIS A 102 -9.26 0.16 23.52
N GLN A 103 -7.96 0.41 23.50
CA GLN A 103 -7.43 1.73 23.25
C GLN A 103 -7.70 2.13 21.80
N LYS A 104 -8.37 3.27 21.62
CA LYS A 104 -8.82 3.71 20.29
C LYS A 104 -7.71 4.35 19.44
N GLY A 105 -6.55 4.64 20.00
CA GLY A 105 -5.52 5.39 19.29
C GLY A 105 -5.94 6.83 18.96
N GLU A 106 -5.02 7.61 18.43
CA GLU A 106 -5.24 8.96 17.97
C GLU A 106 -5.58 8.97 16.49
N ARG A 107 -6.51 9.86 16.08
CA ARG A 107 -6.86 10.08 14.68
C ARG A 107 -6.23 11.37 14.19
N HIS A 108 -5.50 11.26 13.10
CA HIS A 108 -4.90 12.40 12.42
C HIS A 108 -5.48 12.50 11.02
N PHE A 109 -5.79 13.72 10.61
CA PHE A 109 -6.24 14.01 9.26
C PHE A 109 -5.08 14.52 8.44
N SER A 110 -4.83 13.90 7.31
CA SER A 110 -3.82 14.38 6.38
C SER A 110 -4.30 15.68 5.71
N PRO A 111 -3.42 16.67 5.51
CA PRO A 111 -3.77 17.84 4.72
C PRO A 111 -4.06 17.47 3.27
N GLU A 112 -4.84 18.29 2.61
CA GLU A 112 -5.10 18.15 1.19
C GLU A 112 -3.81 18.18 0.38
N HIS A 113 -3.66 17.23 -0.53
CA HIS A 113 -2.51 17.16 -1.43
C HIS A 113 -2.90 16.59 -2.79
N GLY A 114 -2.26 17.06 -3.86
CA GLY A 114 -2.43 16.50 -5.20
C GLY A 114 -1.80 15.12 -5.30
N ARG A 115 -2.51 14.20 -5.94
CA ARG A 115 -2.11 12.78 -6.05
C ARG A 115 -0.69 12.57 -6.57
N TYR A 116 -0.28 13.38 -7.55
CA TYR A 116 1.00 13.22 -8.24
C TYR A 116 1.97 14.38 -8.00
N ASP A 117 1.59 15.43 -7.28
CA ASP A 117 2.38 16.65 -7.12
C ASP A 117 3.74 16.37 -6.50
N GLY A 118 3.78 15.57 -5.45
CA GLY A 118 5.04 15.17 -4.79
C GLY A 118 5.95 14.39 -5.73
N MET A 119 5.38 13.48 -6.52
CA MET A 119 6.11 12.67 -7.49
C MET A 119 6.73 13.54 -8.60
N PHE A 120 5.95 14.46 -9.18
CA PHE A 120 6.48 15.35 -10.24
C PHE A 120 7.55 16.30 -9.72
N ARG A 121 7.38 16.84 -8.50
CA ARG A 121 8.41 17.67 -7.86
C ARG A 121 9.70 16.88 -7.62
N ALA A 122 9.58 15.67 -7.06
CA ALA A 122 10.73 14.80 -6.83
C ALA A 122 11.44 14.45 -8.15
N PHE A 123 10.69 14.12 -9.19
CA PHE A 123 11.24 13.83 -10.51
C PHE A 123 12.03 15.04 -11.07
N ALA A 124 11.47 16.24 -10.99
CA ALA A 124 12.16 17.46 -11.40
C ALA A 124 13.45 17.70 -10.60
N ASP A 125 13.41 17.49 -9.28
CA ASP A 125 14.59 17.59 -8.41
C ASP A 125 15.69 16.60 -8.83
N TYR A 126 15.32 15.37 -9.19
CA TYR A 126 16.27 14.34 -9.66
C TYR A 126 16.89 14.71 -11.01
N VAL A 127 16.07 15.15 -11.97
CA VAL A 127 16.55 15.56 -13.30
C VAL A 127 17.49 16.76 -13.21
N ASN A 128 17.20 17.72 -12.34
CA ASN A 128 18.02 18.92 -12.14
C ASN A 128 19.22 18.70 -11.19
N GLY A 129 19.42 17.49 -10.69
CA GLY A 129 20.53 17.19 -9.78
C GLY A 129 20.41 17.81 -8.38
N VAL A 130 19.22 18.30 -8.01
CA VAL A 130 18.95 18.86 -6.67
C VAL A 130 18.92 17.77 -5.62
N LYS A 131 18.40 16.59 -5.99
CA LYS A 131 18.34 15.41 -5.14
C LYS A 131 18.79 14.17 -5.90
N THR A 132 19.32 13.20 -5.17
CA THR A 132 19.62 11.88 -5.73
C THR A 132 18.37 11.02 -5.70
N ASN A 133 18.07 10.33 -6.81
CA ASN A 133 16.98 9.37 -6.86
C ASN A 133 17.29 8.18 -5.91
N PRO A 134 16.48 7.95 -4.87
CA PRO A 134 16.69 6.82 -3.96
C PRO A 134 16.32 5.46 -4.60
N TYR A 135 15.56 5.47 -5.70
CA TYR A 135 15.13 4.29 -6.41
C TYR A 135 16.13 3.94 -7.51
N ALA A 136 17.24 3.31 -7.11
CA ALA A 136 18.23 2.83 -8.05
C ALA A 136 17.68 1.70 -8.92
N TYR A 137 18.32 1.48 -10.10
CA TYR A 137 17.92 0.38 -10.99
C TYR A 137 17.89 -0.99 -10.31
N GLU A 138 18.78 -1.24 -9.35
CA GLU A 138 18.80 -2.47 -8.57
C GLU A 138 17.56 -2.63 -7.68
N TYR A 139 17.06 -1.53 -7.09
CA TYR A 139 15.80 -1.52 -6.34
C TYR A 139 14.63 -1.91 -7.24
N GLU A 140 14.52 -1.26 -8.39
CA GLU A 140 13.46 -1.51 -9.37
C GLU A 140 13.48 -2.95 -9.89
N ARG A 141 14.68 -3.47 -10.15
CA ARG A 141 14.87 -4.85 -10.58
C ARG A 141 14.43 -5.87 -9.52
N LYS A 142 14.74 -5.61 -8.26
CA LYS A 142 14.30 -6.45 -7.14
C LYS A 142 12.79 -6.38 -6.95
N LEU A 143 12.24 -5.18 -6.93
CA LEU A 143 10.80 -4.96 -6.82
C LEU A 143 10.05 -5.70 -7.93
N HIS A 144 10.54 -5.61 -9.17
CA HIS A 144 9.91 -6.30 -10.30
C HIS A 144 9.91 -7.83 -10.12
N LYS A 145 11.02 -8.42 -9.65
CA LYS A 145 11.07 -9.85 -9.35
C LYS A 145 10.10 -10.26 -8.25
N ILE A 146 9.96 -9.44 -7.21
CA ILE A 146 9.00 -9.69 -6.14
C ILE A 146 7.57 -9.61 -6.67
N LEU A 147 7.29 -8.65 -7.55
CA LEU A 147 5.99 -8.48 -8.17
C LEU A 147 5.61 -9.69 -9.02
N LEU A 148 6.51 -10.18 -9.90
CA LEU A 148 6.27 -11.37 -10.72
C LEU A 148 5.95 -12.59 -9.84
N LYS A 149 6.75 -12.84 -8.80
CA LYS A 149 6.47 -13.91 -7.84
C LYS A 149 5.14 -13.74 -7.12
N ALA A 150 4.77 -12.51 -6.79
CA ALA A 150 3.48 -12.21 -6.17
C ALA A 150 2.28 -12.45 -7.11
N CYS A 151 2.54 -12.45 -8.42
CA CYS A 151 1.57 -12.81 -9.46
C CYS A 151 1.62 -14.30 -9.85
N GLY A 152 2.51 -15.10 -9.24
CA GLY A 152 2.62 -16.53 -9.53
C GLY A 152 3.54 -16.89 -10.71
N GLU A 153 4.41 -15.95 -11.14
CA GLU A 153 5.39 -16.13 -12.22
C GLU A 153 6.83 -16.35 -11.69
#